data_21e62f544e9c3c2a6326cac8ce608683
#
_entry.id   21e62f544e9c3c2a6326cac8ce608683
#
_cell.length_a   1.000
_cell.length_b   1.000
_cell.length_c   1.000
_cell.angle_alpha   90.00
_cell.angle_beta   90.00
_cell.angle_gamma   90.00
#
_symmetry.space_group_name_H-M   'P 1'
#
loop_
_entity.id
_entity.type
_entity.pdbx_description
1 polymer ?
#
loop_
_entity_poly.entity_id
_entity_poly.type
_entity_poly.pdbx_seq_one_letter_code
_entity_poly.pdbx_strand_id
1 'polypeptide(L)'
;MRIPTLLFALCLVVSFGNAQGVAPTASQSNAVPAQRTCASHDKYVEMMGGAKFSEMRSRIEQQTQRWESQPVEQRSNQANTVVTIPVVFHVVYANGTQNISDAQIMSQLQILNDDFRRLNSDADNTWSQAADSEVEFCLATNDPQGNPTDGILRISTSVSSFGTSDNVKFSSSGGSDAWPAGSYLNFWVCNVGGGILGYAQFPGGSAATDGVVCDYRYVGDMGTATAPFDLGRTATHEVGHWLNLYHIWGDGNCNQDDQVSDTPNSDAANFGCATGHQSCSSTDMVQNYMDYSDDACMNLFTSGQKTRMQALFAPGGFRASLATSDGCAPACTIGCGCTDATACNYDSAATEDDGSCDFSCQGCTDAEACNYDADATEDDGS
;
A
#
# COMPACT_ATOMS: atom_id res chain seq x y z
N MET A 1 2.69 93.70 16.64
CA MET A 1 2.77 93.25 15.27
C MET A 1 3.72 92.07 15.26
N ARG A 2 3.24 90.83 15.35
CA ARG A 2 4.05 89.65 15.40
C ARG A 2 3.80 88.84 14.13
N ILE A 3 4.84 88.57 13.40
CA ILE A 3 4.86 87.77 12.19
C ILE A 3 5.08 86.28 12.58
N PRO A 4 4.23 85.32 12.16
CA PRO A 4 4.53 83.93 12.39
C PRO A 4 5.43 83.36 11.30
N THR A 5 6.50 82.70 11.67
CA THR A 5 7.45 81.98 10.88
C THR A 5 6.81 80.66 10.40
N LEU A 6 6.74 80.45 9.07
CA LEU A 6 6.28 79.20 8.49
C LEU A 6 7.46 78.22 8.39
N LEU A 7 7.39 77.08 9.09
CA LEU A 7 8.28 75.97 8.93
C LEU A 7 7.82 75.08 7.76
N PHE A 8 8.63 74.98 6.72
CA PHE A 8 8.47 73.97 5.69
C PHE A 8 9.05 72.65 6.14
N ALA A 9 8.20 71.64 6.36
CA ALA A 9 8.64 70.29 6.56
C ALA A 9 8.90 69.59 5.23
N LEU A 10 10.18 69.27 5.00
CA LEU A 10 10.59 68.48 3.82
C LEU A 10 10.34 67.01 4.06
N CYS A 11 9.27 66.42 3.46
CA CYS A 11 9.05 64.98 3.47
C CYS A 11 10.04 64.29 2.50
N LEU A 12 11.03 63.59 3.07
CA LEU A 12 11.84 62.63 2.31
C LEU A 12 10.99 61.37 2.07
N VAL A 13 10.60 61.11 0.83
CA VAL A 13 10.02 59.84 0.40
C VAL A 13 11.16 58.85 0.21
N VAL A 14 11.35 57.93 1.16
CA VAL A 14 12.25 56.82 0.99
C VAL A 14 11.49 55.71 0.26
N SER A 15 11.80 55.49 -1.03
CA SER A 15 11.31 54.38 -1.82
C SER A 15 12.03 53.10 -1.34
N PHE A 16 11.35 52.24 -0.60
CA PHE A 16 11.79 50.87 -0.38
C PHE A 16 11.56 50.05 -1.64
N GLY A 17 12.64 49.81 -2.37
CA GLY A 17 12.67 48.80 -3.41
C GLY A 17 12.39 47.41 -2.81
N ASN A 18 11.27 46.80 -3.17
CA ASN A 18 11.02 45.37 -2.92
C ASN A 18 12.04 44.55 -3.72
N ALA A 19 13.13 44.17 -3.07
CA ALA A 19 13.91 43.03 -3.53
C ALA A 19 13.04 41.77 -3.30
N GLN A 20 12.42 41.26 -4.33
CA GLN A 20 11.88 39.90 -4.33
C GLN A 20 13.07 38.95 -4.13
N GLY A 21 13.29 38.54 -2.89
CA GLY A 21 14.17 37.43 -2.59
C GLY A 21 13.63 36.19 -3.30
N VAL A 22 14.34 35.74 -4.32
CA VAL A 22 14.18 34.39 -4.86
C VAL A 22 14.39 33.46 -3.68
N ALA A 23 13.33 32.80 -3.25
CA ALA A 23 13.43 31.73 -2.25
C ALA A 23 14.51 30.76 -2.74
N PRO A 24 15.46 30.34 -1.90
CA PRO A 24 16.42 29.34 -2.32
C PRO A 24 15.63 28.10 -2.68
N THR A 25 15.77 27.62 -3.93
CA THR A 25 15.34 26.27 -4.32
C THR A 25 16.04 25.34 -3.35
N ALA A 26 15.26 24.68 -2.49
CA ALA A 26 15.78 23.67 -1.59
C ALA A 26 16.49 22.65 -2.47
N SER A 27 17.81 22.59 -2.38
CA SER A 27 18.60 21.50 -2.91
C SER A 27 18.06 20.25 -2.23
N GLN A 28 17.34 19.39 -2.97
CA GLN A 28 16.89 18.11 -2.45
C GLN A 28 18.15 17.32 -2.09
N SER A 29 18.41 17.19 -0.81
CA SER A 29 19.55 16.42 -0.33
C SER A 29 19.28 14.95 -0.65
N ASN A 30 20.17 14.30 -1.40
CA ASN A 30 20.20 12.84 -1.59
C ASN A 30 20.74 12.13 -0.33
N ALA A 31 20.83 12.83 0.80
CA ALA A 31 21.27 12.25 2.05
C ALA A 31 20.24 11.23 2.55
N VAL A 32 20.72 10.12 3.06
CA VAL A 32 19.89 9.14 3.79
C VAL A 32 19.33 9.84 5.01
N PRO A 33 18.00 9.79 5.27
CA PRO A 33 17.44 10.38 6.48
C PRO A 33 17.98 9.65 7.71
N ALA A 34 18.20 10.40 8.80
CA ALA A 34 18.68 9.85 10.06
C ALA A 34 17.61 9.02 10.79
N GLN A 35 16.36 9.16 10.40
CA GLN A 35 15.20 8.50 10.99
C GLN A 35 14.25 8.07 9.88
N ARG A 36 13.50 6.98 10.12
CA ARG A 36 12.43 6.54 9.24
C ARG A 36 11.37 7.63 9.09
N THR A 37 10.89 7.82 7.88
CA THR A 37 9.81 8.75 7.55
C THR A 37 8.86 8.09 6.57
N CYS A 38 7.63 7.88 7.00
CA CYS A 38 6.52 7.39 6.21
C CYS A 38 5.50 8.53 6.04
N ALA A 39 4.95 8.70 4.84
CA ALA A 39 3.95 9.73 4.59
C ALA A 39 2.51 9.19 4.55
N SER A 40 2.29 7.93 4.91
CA SER A 40 0.97 7.27 4.86
C SER A 40 -0.04 7.91 5.80
N HIS A 41 0.37 8.25 7.03
CA HIS A 41 -0.49 8.92 7.99
C HIS A 41 -0.91 10.32 7.51
N ASP A 42 0.03 11.12 7.01
CA ASP A 42 -0.27 12.47 6.51
C ASP A 42 -1.27 12.41 5.35
N LYS A 43 -1.08 11.46 4.42
CA LYS A 43 -2.02 11.22 3.33
C LYS A 43 -3.39 10.75 3.85
N TYR A 44 -3.40 9.85 4.82
CA TYR A 44 -4.64 9.40 5.46
C TYR A 44 -5.42 10.58 6.06
N VAL A 45 -4.77 11.45 6.82
CA VAL A 45 -5.39 12.65 7.42
C VAL A 45 -5.91 13.60 6.35
N GLU A 46 -5.15 13.85 5.28
CA GLU A 46 -5.58 14.66 4.15
C GLU A 46 -6.86 14.08 3.50
N MET A 47 -6.86 12.77 3.22
CA MET A 47 -7.99 12.07 2.61
C MET A 47 -9.23 12.05 3.51
N MET A 48 -9.05 11.96 4.84
CA MET A 48 -10.13 12.00 5.82
C MET A 48 -10.92 13.31 5.81
N GLY A 49 -10.36 14.40 5.28
CA GLY A 49 -11.09 15.63 4.97
C GLY A 49 -12.16 15.47 3.89
N GLY A 50 -12.13 14.40 3.11
CA GLY A 50 -13.11 14.08 2.06
C GLY A 50 -14.24 13.17 2.58
N ALA A 51 -15.52 13.60 2.42
CA ALA A 51 -16.68 12.87 2.95
C ALA A 51 -16.78 11.42 2.44
N LYS A 52 -16.48 11.17 1.17
CA LYS A 52 -16.55 9.81 0.58
C LYS A 52 -15.52 8.87 1.21
N PHE A 53 -14.29 9.34 1.41
CA PHE A 53 -13.24 8.53 2.01
C PHE A 53 -13.56 8.25 3.47
N SER A 54 -13.94 9.25 4.27
CA SER A 54 -14.26 9.08 5.69
C SER A 54 -15.46 8.13 5.89
N GLU A 55 -16.48 8.19 5.02
CA GLU A 55 -17.59 7.24 5.05
C GLU A 55 -17.12 5.80 4.73
N MET A 56 -16.28 5.63 3.70
CA MET A 56 -15.74 4.33 3.34
C MET A 56 -14.86 3.77 4.47
N ARG A 57 -13.99 4.60 5.07
CA ARG A 57 -13.18 4.21 6.22
C ARG A 57 -14.06 3.72 7.39
N SER A 58 -15.13 4.44 7.69
CA SER A 58 -16.07 4.03 8.73
C SER A 58 -16.72 2.66 8.46
N ARG A 59 -17.05 2.36 7.20
CA ARG A 59 -17.58 1.05 6.79
C ARG A 59 -16.53 -0.07 6.95
N ILE A 60 -15.30 0.20 6.52
CA ILE A 60 -14.18 -0.75 6.64
C ILE A 60 -13.90 -1.04 8.12
N GLU A 61 -13.82 -0.03 8.98
CA GLU A 61 -13.62 -0.21 10.41
C GLU A 61 -14.75 -1.01 11.08
N GLN A 62 -16.02 -0.71 10.75
CA GLN A 62 -17.15 -1.49 11.24
C GLN A 62 -17.11 -2.95 10.80
N GLN A 63 -16.63 -3.22 9.58
CA GLN A 63 -16.46 -4.58 9.10
C GLN A 63 -15.29 -5.29 9.82
N THR A 64 -14.16 -4.60 9.99
CA THR A 64 -13.01 -5.11 10.74
C THR A 64 -13.43 -5.48 12.16
N GLN A 65 -14.14 -4.61 12.88
CA GLN A 65 -14.65 -4.90 14.22
C GLN A 65 -15.61 -6.09 14.26
N ARG A 66 -16.50 -6.20 13.25
CA ARG A 66 -17.38 -7.38 13.15
C ARG A 66 -16.60 -8.67 12.94
N TRP A 67 -15.55 -8.64 12.10
CA TRP A 67 -14.67 -9.77 11.88
C TRP A 67 -13.90 -10.15 13.14
N GLU A 68 -13.29 -9.19 13.81
CA GLU A 68 -12.54 -9.39 15.07
C GLU A 68 -13.41 -9.97 16.18
N SER A 69 -14.69 -9.58 16.24
CA SER A 69 -15.64 -10.10 17.25
C SER A 69 -16.14 -11.51 17.00
N GLN A 70 -15.87 -12.12 15.84
CA GLN A 70 -16.26 -13.50 15.56
C GLN A 70 -15.38 -14.50 16.34
N PRO A 71 -15.92 -15.66 16.75
CA PRO A 71 -15.12 -16.76 17.28
C PRO A 71 -14.02 -17.18 16.31
N VAL A 72 -12.86 -17.57 16.87
CA VAL A 72 -11.69 -17.98 16.06
C VAL A 72 -12.03 -19.11 15.09
N GLU A 73 -12.81 -20.11 15.55
CA GLU A 73 -13.23 -21.24 14.71
C GLU A 73 -14.06 -20.79 13.50
N GLN A 74 -14.90 -19.77 13.69
CA GLN A 74 -15.72 -19.24 12.60
C GLN A 74 -14.86 -18.48 11.59
N ARG A 75 -13.90 -17.69 12.07
CA ARG A 75 -12.94 -16.99 11.21
C ARG A 75 -12.06 -17.97 10.43
N SER A 76 -11.54 -18.99 11.10
CA SER A 76 -10.71 -20.03 10.48
C SER A 76 -11.46 -20.81 9.39
N ASN A 77 -12.75 -21.04 9.56
CA ASN A 77 -13.58 -21.71 8.54
C ASN A 77 -13.86 -20.80 7.31
N GLN A 78 -13.74 -19.48 7.46
CA GLN A 78 -13.96 -18.50 6.40
C GLN A 78 -12.65 -18.01 5.77
N ALA A 79 -11.53 -18.12 6.50
CA ALA A 79 -10.18 -17.69 6.09
C ALA A 79 -9.25 -18.89 5.90
N ASN A 80 -9.73 -19.98 5.33
CA ASN A 80 -9.04 -21.29 5.33
C ASN A 80 -7.81 -21.38 4.42
N THR A 81 -7.32 -20.28 3.87
CA THR A 81 -6.19 -20.28 2.95
C THR A 81 -5.33 -19.05 3.14
N VAL A 82 -4.04 -19.24 2.99
CA VAL A 82 -3.10 -18.16 2.76
C VAL A 82 -3.59 -17.35 1.56
N VAL A 83 -3.66 -16.03 1.72
CA VAL A 83 -4.06 -15.13 0.63
C VAL A 83 -2.80 -14.76 -0.15
N THR A 84 -2.75 -15.17 -1.42
CA THR A 84 -1.65 -14.79 -2.34
C THR A 84 -2.06 -13.55 -3.13
N ILE A 85 -1.28 -12.48 -3.04
CA ILE A 85 -1.56 -11.18 -3.66
C ILE A 85 -0.64 -10.99 -4.87
N PRO A 86 -1.20 -10.84 -6.09
CA PRO A 86 -0.40 -10.48 -7.26
C PRO A 86 0.14 -9.04 -7.12
N VAL A 87 1.44 -8.87 -7.32
CA VAL A 87 2.14 -7.58 -7.27
C VAL A 87 2.61 -7.19 -8.65
N VAL A 88 2.34 -5.95 -9.05
CA VAL A 88 2.97 -5.32 -10.20
C VAL A 88 3.89 -4.20 -9.74
N PHE A 89 5.17 -4.28 -10.13
CA PHE A 89 6.16 -3.24 -9.84
C PHE A 89 6.20 -2.22 -10.98
N HIS A 90 5.99 -0.95 -10.65
CA HIS A 90 6.10 0.19 -11.55
C HIS A 90 7.42 0.92 -11.25
N VAL A 91 8.50 0.58 -11.96
CA VAL A 91 9.81 1.20 -11.79
C VAL A 91 9.86 2.47 -12.64
N VAL A 92 9.68 3.63 -12.00
CA VAL A 92 9.66 4.95 -12.65
C VAL A 92 10.99 5.65 -12.39
N TYR A 93 11.82 5.80 -13.44
CA TYR A 93 13.22 6.21 -13.31
C TYR A 93 13.61 7.35 -14.23
N ALA A 94 14.40 8.29 -13.73
CA ALA A 94 14.99 9.37 -14.50
C ALA A 94 16.45 9.08 -14.94
N ASN A 95 17.07 8.05 -14.38
CA ASN A 95 18.43 7.64 -14.69
C ASN A 95 18.68 6.16 -14.37
N GLY A 96 19.83 5.61 -14.78
CA GLY A 96 20.16 4.20 -14.63
C GLY A 96 20.24 3.72 -13.17
N THR A 97 20.58 4.58 -12.21
CA THR A 97 20.63 4.21 -10.78
C THR A 97 19.22 3.97 -10.21
N GLN A 98 18.23 4.76 -10.65
CA GLN A 98 16.84 4.62 -10.23
C GLN A 98 16.13 3.45 -10.92
N ASN A 99 16.66 2.96 -12.04
CA ASN A 99 16.17 1.76 -12.73
C ASN A 99 16.74 0.51 -12.06
N ILE A 100 16.24 0.20 -10.87
CA ILE A 100 16.70 -0.92 -10.06
C ILE A 100 16.57 -2.25 -10.81
N SER A 101 17.45 -3.21 -10.50
CA SER A 101 17.49 -4.51 -11.20
C SER A 101 16.31 -5.40 -10.82
N ASP A 102 15.98 -6.38 -11.68
CA ASP A 102 15.01 -7.42 -11.37
C ASP A 102 15.42 -8.21 -10.12
N ALA A 103 16.72 -8.47 -9.94
CA ALA A 103 17.23 -9.14 -8.73
C ALA A 103 16.87 -8.36 -7.45
N GLN A 104 16.95 -7.02 -7.47
CA GLN A 104 16.59 -6.18 -6.34
C GLN A 104 15.06 -6.20 -6.10
N ILE A 105 14.25 -6.23 -7.15
CA ILE A 105 12.79 -6.38 -7.06
C ILE A 105 12.42 -7.75 -6.47
N MET A 106 13.08 -8.81 -6.96
CA MET A 106 12.85 -10.17 -6.47
C MET A 106 13.26 -10.33 -5.00
N SER A 107 14.35 -9.66 -4.56
CA SER A 107 14.71 -9.66 -3.13
C SER A 107 13.64 -8.99 -2.29
N GLN A 108 13.03 -7.89 -2.77
CA GLN A 108 11.91 -7.25 -2.07
C GLN A 108 10.69 -8.16 -1.98
N LEU A 109 10.34 -8.86 -3.06
CA LEU A 109 9.22 -9.80 -3.05
C LEU A 109 9.45 -10.94 -2.05
N GLN A 110 10.67 -11.47 -2.00
CA GLN A 110 11.05 -12.50 -1.02
C GLN A 110 10.94 -11.97 0.42
N ILE A 111 11.45 -10.76 0.69
CA ILE A 111 11.36 -10.13 2.00
C ILE A 111 9.91 -9.94 2.43
N LEU A 112 9.03 -9.48 1.54
CA LEU A 112 7.59 -9.37 1.84
C LEU A 112 7.03 -10.73 2.25
N ASN A 113 7.36 -11.80 1.52
CA ASN A 113 6.90 -13.15 1.87
C ASN A 113 7.46 -13.62 3.21
N ASP A 114 8.75 -13.43 3.45
CA ASP A 114 9.38 -13.84 4.70
C ASP A 114 8.77 -13.10 5.90
N ASP A 115 8.59 -11.79 5.79
CA ASP A 115 8.05 -10.95 6.87
C ASP A 115 6.58 -11.23 7.16
N PHE A 116 5.73 -11.29 6.12
CA PHE A 116 4.30 -11.51 6.29
C PHE A 116 3.97 -12.96 6.70
N ARG A 117 4.79 -13.94 6.30
CA ARG A 117 4.65 -15.35 6.69
C ARG A 117 5.45 -15.70 7.95
N ARG A 118 6.09 -14.72 8.56
CA ARG A 118 6.97 -14.91 9.72
C ARG A 118 8.05 -15.98 9.47
N LEU A 119 8.61 -15.99 8.27
CA LEU A 119 9.73 -16.86 7.84
C LEU A 119 11.06 -16.11 7.85
N ASN A 120 11.05 -14.83 8.19
CA ASN A 120 12.23 -13.98 8.31
C ASN A 120 13.25 -14.58 9.30
N SER A 121 14.52 -14.60 8.91
CA SER A 121 15.59 -15.28 9.66
C SER A 121 15.89 -14.66 11.03
N ASP A 122 15.46 -13.42 11.24
CA ASP A 122 15.56 -12.65 12.50
C ASP A 122 14.27 -12.75 13.37
N ALA A 123 13.30 -13.57 12.98
CA ALA A 123 12.13 -13.85 13.81
C ALA A 123 12.57 -14.45 15.15
N ASP A 124 12.09 -13.89 16.23
CA ASP A 124 12.34 -14.34 17.59
C ASP A 124 11.05 -14.52 18.39
N ASN A 125 11.16 -14.93 19.66
CA ASN A 125 10.02 -15.11 20.55
C ASN A 125 10.00 -14.08 21.69
N THR A 126 10.57 -12.92 21.48
CA THR A 126 10.54 -11.80 22.44
C THR A 126 9.09 -11.42 22.75
N TRP A 127 8.25 -11.42 21.71
CA TRP A 127 6.82 -11.12 21.81
C TRP A 127 5.97 -12.37 21.50
N SER A 128 5.27 -12.89 22.49
CA SER A 128 4.46 -14.12 22.35
C SER A 128 3.27 -13.96 21.40
N GLN A 129 2.83 -12.74 21.11
CA GLN A 129 1.76 -12.40 20.17
C GLN A 129 2.21 -12.31 18.72
N ALA A 130 3.51 -12.44 18.43
CA ALA A 130 4.02 -12.45 17.06
C ALA A 130 3.41 -13.61 16.26
N ALA A 131 2.95 -13.34 15.03
CA ALA A 131 2.17 -14.28 14.24
C ALA A 131 2.53 -14.26 12.76
N ASP A 132 2.31 -15.40 12.08
CA ASP A 132 2.20 -15.49 10.61
C ASP A 132 0.90 -14.81 10.18
N SER A 133 0.98 -13.81 9.31
CA SER A 133 -0.20 -13.08 8.82
C SER A 133 -1.07 -13.90 7.86
N GLU A 134 -0.55 -15.00 7.32
CA GLU A 134 -1.17 -15.82 6.27
C GLU A 134 -1.46 -14.99 4.99
N VAL A 135 -0.62 -14.01 4.70
CA VAL A 135 -0.60 -13.25 3.46
C VAL A 135 0.73 -13.49 2.77
N GLU A 136 0.70 -13.74 1.48
CA GLU A 136 1.89 -13.89 0.65
C GLU A 136 1.73 -13.14 -0.68
N PHE A 137 2.81 -13.00 -1.41
CA PHE A 137 2.87 -12.18 -2.61
C PHE A 137 3.53 -12.96 -3.74
N CYS A 138 3.01 -12.83 -4.94
CA CYS A 138 3.66 -13.28 -6.16
C CYS A 138 3.90 -12.10 -7.09
N LEU A 139 4.86 -12.21 -7.98
CA LEU A 139 4.94 -11.30 -9.10
C LEU A 139 3.80 -11.61 -10.09
N ALA A 140 3.10 -10.58 -10.58
CA ALA A 140 2.03 -10.78 -11.54
C ALA A 140 2.55 -11.50 -12.80
N THR A 141 1.88 -12.56 -13.20
CA THR A 141 2.19 -13.36 -14.38
C THR A 141 1.29 -13.05 -15.56
N ASN A 142 0.12 -12.45 -15.28
CA ASN A 142 -0.83 -11.96 -16.27
C ASN A 142 -1.02 -10.44 -16.11
N ASP A 143 -1.10 -9.72 -17.24
CA ASP A 143 -1.49 -8.32 -17.25
C ASP A 143 -3.03 -8.17 -17.16
N PRO A 144 -3.57 -6.95 -17.00
CA PRO A 144 -5.02 -6.74 -16.92
C PRO A 144 -5.83 -7.17 -18.16
N GLN A 145 -5.18 -7.53 -19.26
CA GLN A 145 -5.78 -8.05 -20.47
C GLN A 145 -5.60 -9.57 -20.62
N GLY A 146 -5.02 -10.23 -19.59
CA GLY A 146 -4.74 -11.65 -19.59
C GLY A 146 -3.48 -12.06 -20.39
N ASN A 147 -2.67 -11.11 -20.85
CA ASN A 147 -1.43 -11.45 -21.54
C ASN A 147 -0.31 -11.78 -20.55
N PRO A 148 0.60 -12.69 -20.92
CA PRO A 148 1.77 -12.99 -20.13
C PRO A 148 2.61 -11.73 -19.81
N THR A 149 3.05 -11.59 -18.56
CA THR A 149 3.91 -10.50 -18.09
C THR A 149 4.94 -11.02 -17.11
N ASP A 150 6.01 -10.25 -16.91
CA ASP A 150 6.96 -10.45 -15.83
C ASP A 150 6.62 -9.62 -14.56
N GLY A 151 5.47 -8.92 -14.58
CA GLY A 151 5.00 -8.11 -13.45
C GLY A 151 5.87 -6.87 -13.15
N ILE A 152 6.80 -6.50 -14.04
CA ILE A 152 7.73 -5.37 -13.85
C ILE A 152 7.59 -4.38 -15.00
N LEU A 153 6.95 -3.25 -14.74
CA LEU A 153 6.83 -2.14 -15.68
C LEU A 153 7.99 -1.16 -15.48
N ARG A 154 8.70 -0.81 -16.58
CA ARG A 154 9.83 0.11 -16.54
C ARG A 154 9.53 1.37 -17.33
N ILE A 155 9.37 2.50 -16.62
CA ILE A 155 8.93 3.77 -17.17
C ILE A 155 10.06 4.81 -17.04
N SER A 156 10.66 5.19 -18.17
CA SER A 156 11.61 6.30 -18.21
C SER A 156 10.87 7.63 -18.13
N THR A 157 11.34 8.53 -17.27
CA THR A 157 10.73 9.84 -17.05
C THR A 157 11.78 10.95 -17.02
N SER A 158 11.34 12.20 -17.29
CA SER A 158 12.14 13.41 -17.05
C SER A 158 11.92 13.99 -15.64
N VAL A 159 11.01 13.44 -14.86
CA VAL A 159 10.71 13.90 -13.49
C VAL A 159 11.81 13.43 -12.56
N SER A 160 12.52 14.35 -11.93
CA SER A 160 13.66 14.04 -11.06
C SER A 160 13.25 13.50 -9.69
N SER A 161 12.06 13.88 -9.19
CA SER A 161 11.49 13.43 -7.92
C SER A 161 9.99 13.68 -7.90
N PHE A 162 9.21 12.78 -7.29
CA PHE A 162 7.75 12.82 -7.33
C PHE A 162 7.11 13.39 -6.06
N GLY A 163 7.79 13.34 -4.91
CA GLY A 163 7.18 13.68 -3.62
C GLY A 163 6.04 12.72 -3.25
N THR A 164 5.09 13.22 -2.45
CA THR A 164 3.96 12.44 -1.93
C THR A 164 2.61 12.80 -2.57
N SER A 165 2.61 13.53 -3.69
CA SER A 165 1.37 14.04 -4.34
C SER A 165 0.66 13.04 -5.25
N ASP A 166 1.06 11.76 -5.25
CA ASP A 166 0.58 10.69 -6.13
C ASP A 166 0.88 10.88 -7.62
N ASN A 167 1.63 11.89 -8.03
CA ASN A 167 1.97 12.11 -9.44
C ASN A 167 2.69 10.92 -10.09
N VAL A 168 3.43 10.12 -9.32
CA VAL A 168 4.08 8.90 -9.80
C VAL A 168 3.08 7.85 -10.28
N LYS A 169 1.83 7.93 -9.81
CA LYS A 169 0.74 6.99 -10.12
C LYS A 169 -0.04 7.35 -11.40
N PHE A 170 0.44 8.34 -12.17
CA PHE A 170 -0.21 8.80 -13.38
C PHE A 170 0.79 9.00 -14.53
N SER A 171 0.54 8.35 -15.66
CA SER A 171 1.34 8.50 -16.87
C SER A 171 1.34 9.94 -17.39
N SER A 172 0.22 10.65 -17.22
CA SER A 172 0.08 12.07 -17.57
C SER A 172 1.00 13.00 -16.79
N SER A 173 1.53 12.56 -15.65
CA SER A 173 2.49 13.28 -14.80
C SER A 173 3.92 12.74 -14.93
N GLY A 174 4.18 11.86 -15.89
CA GLY A 174 5.47 11.21 -16.09
C GLY A 174 5.69 9.98 -15.20
N GLY A 175 4.63 9.48 -14.56
CA GLY A 175 4.60 8.26 -13.76
C GLY A 175 4.03 7.07 -14.54
N SER A 176 3.37 6.16 -13.82
CA SER A 176 2.76 4.94 -14.36
C SER A 176 1.36 4.75 -13.80
N ASP A 177 0.37 4.56 -14.67
CA ASP A 177 -1.01 4.34 -14.25
C ASP A 177 -1.15 2.98 -13.52
N ALA A 178 -2.03 2.94 -12.52
CA ALA A 178 -2.30 1.75 -11.74
C ALA A 178 -2.95 0.65 -12.60
N TRP A 179 -2.60 -0.61 -12.34
CA TRP A 179 -3.39 -1.76 -12.73
C TRP A 179 -4.63 -1.90 -11.82
N PRO A 180 -5.65 -2.69 -12.21
CA PRO A 180 -6.88 -2.84 -11.43
C PRO A 180 -6.60 -3.24 -9.97
N ALA A 181 -6.91 -2.34 -9.03
CA ALA A 181 -6.61 -2.53 -7.60
C ALA A 181 -7.42 -3.67 -6.93
N GLY A 182 -8.44 -4.19 -7.61
CA GLY A 182 -9.19 -5.37 -7.17
C GLY A 182 -8.49 -6.69 -7.46
N SER A 183 -7.46 -6.66 -8.32
CA SER A 183 -6.71 -7.86 -8.76
C SER A 183 -5.22 -7.77 -8.46
N TYR A 184 -4.67 -6.57 -8.25
CA TYR A 184 -3.22 -6.36 -8.08
C TYR A 184 -2.91 -5.40 -6.93
N LEU A 185 -1.83 -5.66 -6.22
CA LEU A 185 -1.11 -4.65 -5.46
C LEU A 185 -0.21 -3.87 -6.42
N ASN A 186 -0.49 -2.59 -6.63
CA ASN A 186 0.40 -1.70 -7.38
C ASN A 186 1.54 -1.21 -6.47
N PHE A 187 2.77 -1.47 -6.87
CA PHE A 187 3.97 -1.09 -6.14
C PHE A 187 4.83 -0.16 -7.00
N TRP A 188 4.81 1.14 -6.70
CA TRP A 188 5.65 2.11 -7.41
C TRP A 188 7.02 2.24 -6.74
N VAL A 189 8.05 2.18 -7.57
CA VAL A 189 9.44 2.45 -7.19
C VAL A 189 9.91 3.68 -7.93
N CYS A 190 10.31 4.72 -7.21
CA CYS A 190 10.77 5.97 -7.83
C CYS A 190 11.74 6.72 -6.89
N ASN A 191 12.25 7.87 -7.34
CA ASN A 191 12.83 8.85 -6.42
C ASN A 191 11.68 9.65 -5.78
N VAL A 192 11.33 9.34 -4.54
CA VAL A 192 10.32 10.08 -3.79
C VAL A 192 10.88 11.45 -3.39
N GLY A 193 12.11 11.49 -2.88
CA GLY A 193 12.75 12.71 -2.41
C GLY A 193 12.24 13.18 -1.04
N GLY A 194 12.74 14.34 -0.59
CA GLY A 194 12.31 14.94 0.68
C GLY A 194 12.66 14.14 1.94
N GLY A 195 13.44 13.08 1.84
CA GLY A 195 13.77 12.19 2.96
C GLY A 195 12.66 11.17 3.29
N ILE A 196 11.60 11.10 2.49
CA ILE A 196 10.52 10.12 2.64
C ILE A 196 10.99 8.75 2.10
N LEU A 197 10.85 7.70 2.91
CA LEU A 197 11.20 6.33 2.52
C LEU A 197 10.11 5.71 1.64
N GLY A 198 8.86 5.91 2.00
CA GLY A 198 7.70 5.39 1.30
C GLY A 198 6.39 5.98 1.79
N TYR A 199 5.32 5.58 1.14
CA TYR A 199 3.96 5.81 1.57
C TYR A 199 2.99 4.84 0.91
N ALA A 200 1.87 4.60 1.58
CA ALA A 200 0.77 3.78 1.11
C ALA A 200 -0.55 4.55 1.07
N GLN A 201 -1.48 4.06 0.29
CA GLN A 201 -2.87 4.44 0.42
C GLN A 201 -3.60 3.45 1.33
N PHE A 202 -4.19 3.96 2.42
CA PHE A 202 -5.11 3.16 3.23
C PHE A 202 -6.32 2.69 2.42
N PRO A 203 -6.91 1.51 2.76
CA PRO A 203 -8.11 1.01 2.08
C PRO A 203 -9.25 2.03 2.10
N GLY A 204 -9.98 2.16 0.99
CA GLY A 204 -11.14 3.06 0.87
C GLY A 204 -10.91 4.28 -0.02
N GLY A 205 -9.69 4.49 -0.50
CA GLY A 205 -9.35 5.55 -1.45
C GLY A 205 -9.69 5.22 -2.90
N SER A 206 -9.20 6.05 -3.82
CA SER A 206 -9.38 5.85 -5.26
C SER A 206 -8.59 4.64 -5.75
N ALA A 207 -9.19 3.81 -6.60
CA ALA A 207 -8.49 2.69 -7.24
C ALA A 207 -7.31 3.13 -8.12
N ALA A 208 -7.36 4.34 -8.69
CA ALA A 208 -6.29 4.89 -9.51
C ALA A 208 -5.02 5.25 -8.71
N THR A 209 -5.12 5.32 -7.39
CA THR A 209 -4.00 5.63 -6.50
C THR A 209 -3.76 4.55 -5.45
N ASP A 210 -4.49 3.42 -5.53
CA ASP A 210 -4.40 2.31 -4.58
C ASP A 210 -3.08 1.55 -4.76
N GLY A 211 -2.32 1.42 -3.68
CA GLY A 211 -1.05 0.74 -3.66
C GLY A 211 -0.02 1.44 -2.77
N VAL A 212 1.25 1.07 -2.96
CA VAL A 212 2.38 1.57 -2.18
C VAL A 212 3.42 2.24 -3.08
N VAL A 213 4.13 3.19 -2.54
CA VAL A 213 5.25 3.88 -3.21
C VAL A 213 6.47 3.79 -2.30
N CYS A 214 7.60 3.31 -2.81
CA CYS A 214 8.87 3.31 -2.09
C CYS A 214 9.95 4.06 -2.89
N ASP A 215 10.80 4.76 -2.18
CA ASP A 215 12.01 5.32 -2.79
C ASP A 215 12.96 4.17 -3.18
N TYR A 216 13.53 4.25 -4.37
CA TYR A 216 14.36 3.20 -4.98
C TYR A 216 15.55 2.76 -4.10
N ARG A 217 15.94 3.58 -3.12
CA ARG A 217 17.03 3.31 -2.17
C ARG A 217 16.61 2.44 -0.98
N TYR A 218 15.31 2.15 -0.84
CA TYR A 218 14.76 1.43 0.32
C TYR A 218 13.87 0.26 -0.11
N VAL A 219 14.19 -0.30 -1.29
CA VAL A 219 13.55 -1.49 -1.87
C VAL A 219 14.56 -2.63 -1.87
N GLY A 220 14.18 -3.79 -1.34
CA GLY A 220 15.03 -4.97 -1.26
C GLY A 220 16.21 -4.83 -0.30
N ASP A 221 17.16 -5.78 -0.39
CA ASP A 221 18.33 -5.87 0.48
C ASP A 221 19.66 -5.80 -0.30
N MET A 222 19.59 -5.42 -1.57
CA MET A 222 20.76 -5.34 -2.47
C MET A 222 20.68 -4.13 -3.39
N GLY A 223 21.69 -3.99 -4.26
CA GLY A 223 21.70 -2.97 -5.32
C GLY A 223 21.80 -1.56 -4.76
N THR A 224 20.72 -0.79 -4.82
CA THR A 224 20.66 0.58 -4.31
C THR A 224 20.19 0.68 -2.85
N ALA A 225 19.80 -0.43 -2.24
CA ALA A 225 19.37 -0.47 -0.85
C ALA A 225 20.43 0.17 0.07
N THR A 226 20.00 1.02 1.00
CA THR A 226 20.88 1.91 1.76
C THR A 226 20.55 1.90 3.25
N ALA A 227 21.54 1.50 4.08
CA ALA A 227 21.42 1.45 5.53
C ALA A 227 21.06 2.83 6.13
N PRO A 228 20.27 2.84 7.24
CA PRO A 228 19.81 1.69 8.03
C PRO A 228 18.47 1.09 7.57
N PHE A 229 18.00 1.41 6.37
CA PHE A 229 16.72 0.99 5.79
C PHE A 229 16.95 0.12 4.54
N ASP A 230 17.86 -0.84 4.65
CA ASP A 230 18.41 -1.66 3.56
C ASP A 230 18.05 -3.15 3.62
N LEU A 231 17.08 -3.53 4.45
CA LEU A 231 16.56 -4.90 4.55
C LEU A 231 15.12 -5.03 4.05
N GLY A 232 14.65 -4.06 3.24
CA GLY A 232 13.34 -4.10 2.59
C GLY A 232 12.14 -3.86 3.51
N ARG A 233 12.37 -3.51 4.79
CA ARG A 233 11.30 -3.33 5.81
C ARG A 233 10.48 -2.04 5.60
N THR A 234 10.96 -1.12 4.75
CA THR A 234 10.14 0.00 4.29
C THR A 234 8.91 -0.50 3.54
N ALA A 235 9.09 -1.42 2.59
CA ALA A 235 7.96 -1.98 1.86
C ALA A 235 7.02 -2.79 2.75
N THR A 236 7.56 -3.58 3.70
CA THR A 236 6.77 -4.34 4.68
C THR A 236 5.89 -3.40 5.51
N HIS A 237 6.42 -2.26 5.97
CA HIS A 237 5.70 -1.21 6.67
C HIS A 237 4.59 -0.61 5.82
N GLU A 238 4.89 -0.18 4.60
CA GLU A 238 3.91 0.46 3.72
C GLU A 238 2.80 -0.50 3.28
N VAL A 239 3.12 -1.78 3.03
CA VAL A 239 2.11 -2.81 2.75
C VAL A 239 1.24 -3.07 3.98
N GLY A 240 1.79 -2.97 5.20
CA GLY A 240 1.01 -2.98 6.43
C GLY A 240 -0.08 -1.91 6.44
N HIS A 241 0.22 -0.67 6.09
CA HIS A 241 -0.76 0.41 5.95
C HIS A 241 -1.79 0.13 4.84
N TRP A 242 -1.32 -0.36 3.69
CA TRP A 242 -2.19 -0.75 2.60
C TRP A 242 -3.14 -1.89 3.02
N LEU A 243 -2.74 -2.71 3.99
CA LEU A 243 -3.55 -3.76 4.64
C LEU A 243 -4.25 -3.28 5.92
N ASN A 244 -4.48 -1.98 6.09
CA ASN A 244 -5.30 -1.40 7.16
C ASN A 244 -4.63 -1.32 8.55
N LEU A 245 -3.31 -1.44 8.64
CA LEU A 245 -2.61 -1.24 9.91
C LEU A 245 -2.25 0.23 10.11
N TYR A 246 -2.44 0.73 11.32
CA TYR A 246 -1.94 2.03 11.78
C TYR A 246 -0.54 1.85 12.39
N HIS A 247 0.17 2.97 12.58
CA HIS A 247 1.38 2.95 13.41
C HIS A 247 1.03 2.52 14.83
N ILE A 248 1.90 1.73 15.48
CA ILE A 248 1.61 1.16 16.81
C ILE A 248 1.44 2.18 17.92
N TRP A 249 1.90 3.43 17.74
CA TRP A 249 1.66 4.54 18.69
C TRP A 249 0.38 5.34 18.36
N GLY A 250 -0.42 4.90 17.37
CA GLY A 250 -1.67 5.56 16.98
C GLY A 250 -1.52 6.99 16.47
N ASP A 251 -0.30 7.37 16.02
CA ASP A 251 0.06 8.72 15.55
C ASP A 251 -0.25 9.85 16.57
N GLY A 252 -0.17 9.51 17.85
CA GLY A 252 -0.48 10.43 18.93
C GLY A 252 0.38 10.23 20.18
N ASN A 253 -0.26 9.98 21.28
CA ASN A 253 0.38 9.76 22.58
C ASN A 253 -0.31 8.60 23.30
N CYS A 254 0.00 8.33 24.55
CA CYS A 254 -0.57 7.21 25.32
C CYS A 254 -2.11 7.11 25.36
N ASN A 255 -2.86 8.07 24.84
CA ASN A 255 -4.33 8.03 24.76
C ASN A 255 -4.85 7.64 23.38
N GLN A 256 -3.97 7.52 22.39
CA GLN A 256 -4.24 6.98 21.07
C GLN A 256 -3.73 5.54 21.00
N ASP A 257 -4.33 4.73 20.15
CA ASP A 257 -3.89 3.39 19.85
C ASP A 257 -4.05 3.06 18.35
N ASP A 258 -3.48 1.95 17.91
CA ASP A 258 -3.51 1.49 16.53
C ASP A 258 -4.75 0.63 16.19
N GLN A 259 -5.73 0.58 17.06
CA GLN A 259 -6.94 -0.24 16.96
C GLN A 259 -6.63 -1.76 16.98
N VAL A 260 -5.53 -2.16 17.63
CA VAL A 260 -5.10 -3.56 17.79
C VAL A 260 -4.81 -3.84 19.26
N SER A 261 -5.54 -4.77 19.86
CA SER A 261 -5.54 -4.95 21.31
C SER A 261 -4.31 -5.66 21.88
N ASP A 262 -3.47 -6.29 21.04
CA ASP A 262 -2.29 -7.04 21.46
C ASP A 262 -0.96 -6.31 21.15
N THR A 263 -1.03 -5.07 20.66
CA THR A 263 0.09 -4.13 20.56
C THR A 263 0.10 -3.23 21.80
N PRO A 264 1.22 -3.12 22.54
CA PRO A 264 1.33 -2.16 23.63
C PRO A 264 1.25 -0.71 23.13
N ASN A 265 0.51 0.15 23.83
CA ASN A 265 0.50 1.58 23.49
C ASN A 265 1.89 2.18 23.68
N SER A 266 2.30 3.05 22.77
CA SER A 266 3.51 3.86 22.83
C SER A 266 3.17 5.35 22.83
N ASP A 267 3.99 6.19 23.43
CA ASP A 267 3.75 7.63 23.48
C ASP A 267 4.17 8.37 22.20
N ALA A 268 5.00 7.73 21.39
CA ALA A 268 5.51 8.22 20.10
C ALA A 268 6.16 7.08 19.30
N ALA A 269 6.59 7.38 18.06
CA ALA A 269 7.44 6.50 17.27
C ALA A 269 8.78 6.23 17.96
N ASN A 270 9.27 5.00 17.87
CA ASN A 270 10.63 4.64 18.26
C ASN A 270 11.55 4.69 17.04
N PHE A 271 12.79 5.13 17.22
CA PHE A 271 13.80 5.26 16.17
C PHE A 271 15.07 4.48 16.51
N GLY A 272 15.80 4.08 15.48
CA GLY A 272 16.97 3.23 15.65
C GLY A 272 16.57 1.84 16.15
N CYS A 273 17.29 1.34 17.15
CA CYS A 273 17.02 0.05 17.81
C CYS A 273 16.79 0.27 19.31
N ALA A 274 15.73 0.94 19.68
CA ALA A 274 15.41 1.32 21.07
C ALA A 274 14.88 0.13 21.91
N THR A 275 15.48 -1.05 21.77
CA THR A 275 15.04 -2.28 22.46
C THR A 275 14.95 -2.06 23.98
N GLY A 276 13.79 -2.39 24.56
CA GLY A 276 13.52 -2.23 25.98
C GLY A 276 13.09 -0.81 26.37
N HIS A 277 12.87 0.08 25.40
CA HIS A 277 12.23 1.37 25.68
C HIS A 277 10.88 1.17 26.36
N GLN A 278 10.52 2.04 27.27
CA GLN A 278 9.28 1.98 28.04
C GLN A 278 8.54 3.30 27.95
N SER A 279 7.30 3.22 27.54
CA SER A 279 6.37 4.35 27.58
C SER A 279 4.98 3.84 27.98
N CYS A 280 4.00 4.69 28.21
CA CYS A 280 2.60 4.33 28.49
C CYS A 280 2.41 3.19 29.54
N SER A 281 3.37 3.04 30.47
CA SER A 281 3.40 2.00 31.51
C SER A 281 3.65 0.57 30.99
N SER A 282 4.18 0.42 29.80
CA SER A 282 4.57 -0.86 29.19
C SER A 282 5.90 -0.76 28.45
N THR A 283 6.46 -1.89 28.04
CA THR A 283 7.58 -1.92 27.10
C THR A 283 7.04 -1.72 25.69
N ASP A 284 7.66 -0.83 24.92
CA ASP A 284 7.29 -0.54 23.55
C ASP A 284 7.72 -1.70 22.63
N MET A 285 6.86 -2.04 21.65
CA MET A 285 7.12 -3.12 20.70
C MET A 285 7.94 -2.64 19.51
N VAL A 286 9.17 -2.17 19.77
CA VAL A 286 10.06 -1.59 18.75
C VAL A 286 10.42 -2.53 17.61
N GLN A 287 10.18 -3.85 17.76
CA GLN A 287 10.38 -4.86 16.71
C GLN A 287 9.19 -4.97 15.74
N ASN A 288 8.08 -4.29 16.01
CA ASN A 288 6.91 -4.33 15.14
C ASN A 288 7.18 -3.59 13.84
N TYR A 289 6.80 -4.17 12.71
CA TYR A 289 6.96 -3.55 11.39
C TYR A 289 6.21 -2.21 11.25
N MET A 290 5.23 -1.92 12.12
CA MET A 290 4.48 -0.65 12.12
C MET A 290 5.06 0.41 13.06
N ASP A 291 6.26 0.22 13.62
CA ASP A 291 7.04 1.26 14.29
C ASP A 291 8.01 1.95 13.31
N TYR A 292 8.80 2.92 13.78
CA TYR A 292 9.80 3.65 13.00
C TYR A 292 11.23 3.20 13.31
N SER A 293 11.41 2.02 13.85
CA SER A 293 12.71 1.39 14.06
C SER A 293 13.50 1.21 12.77
N ASP A 294 14.81 1.07 12.89
CA ASP A 294 15.66 0.67 11.77
C ASP A 294 15.32 -0.75 11.31
N ASP A 295 15.52 -1.05 10.03
CA ASP A 295 15.16 -2.35 9.43
C ASP A 295 15.70 -3.54 10.22
N ALA A 296 16.95 -3.46 10.71
CA ALA A 296 17.60 -4.53 11.46
C ALA A 296 16.95 -4.86 12.81
N CYS A 297 16.00 -4.04 13.27
CA CYS A 297 15.30 -4.23 14.54
C CYS A 297 13.84 -4.66 14.38
N MET A 298 13.31 -4.60 13.18
CA MET A 298 11.93 -4.98 12.88
C MET A 298 11.86 -6.45 12.49
N ASN A 299 10.95 -7.23 13.11
CA ASN A 299 10.86 -8.66 12.81
C ASN A 299 9.49 -9.29 13.00
N LEU A 300 8.41 -8.51 13.27
CA LEU A 300 7.11 -9.11 13.53
C LEU A 300 5.90 -8.24 13.18
N PHE A 301 4.81 -8.93 12.85
CA PHE A 301 3.42 -8.50 13.07
C PHE A 301 2.81 -9.32 14.21
N THR A 302 1.76 -8.78 14.86
CA THR A 302 1.02 -9.49 15.92
C THR A 302 -0.18 -10.27 15.38
N SER A 303 -0.75 -11.14 16.23
CA SER A 303 -1.97 -11.88 15.95
C SER A 303 -3.19 -10.95 15.74
N GLY A 304 -3.24 -9.85 16.48
CA GLY A 304 -4.26 -8.82 16.30
C GLY A 304 -4.10 -8.10 14.96
N GLN A 305 -2.88 -7.73 14.60
CA GLN A 305 -2.58 -7.14 13.29
C GLN A 305 -2.94 -8.10 12.14
N LYS A 306 -2.57 -9.40 12.25
CA LYS A 306 -3.04 -10.44 11.33
C LYS A 306 -4.57 -10.41 11.16
N THR A 307 -5.30 -10.43 12.27
CA THR A 307 -6.78 -10.48 12.26
C THR A 307 -7.35 -9.25 11.56
N ARG A 308 -6.75 -8.08 11.78
CA ARG A 308 -7.14 -6.82 11.15
C ARG A 308 -6.89 -6.82 9.63
N MET A 309 -5.72 -7.32 9.18
CA MET A 309 -5.41 -7.48 7.76
C MET A 309 -6.37 -8.46 7.08
N GLN A 310 -6.63 -9.61 7.68
CA GLN A 310 -7.51 -10.64 7.14
C GLN A 310 -8.97 -10.21 7.02
N ALA A 311 -9.43 -9.27 7.84
CA ALA A 311 -10.77 -8.70 7.71
C ALA A 311 -11.03 -8.08 6.33
N LEU A 312 -9.99 -7.62 5.63
CA LEU A 312 -10.11 -7.05 4.29
C LEU A 312 -10.44 -8.10 3.21
N PHE A 313 -9.99 -9.34 3.43
CA PHE A 313 -10.18 -10.45 2.47
C PHE A 313 -11.42 -11.30 2.80
N ALA A 314 -12.01 -11.10 3.96
CA ALA A 314 -13.23 -11.79 4.37
C ALA A 314 -14.41 -11.48 3.40
N PRO A 315 -15.44 -12.33 3.34
CA PRO A 315 -16.61 -12.08 2.50
C PRO A 315 -17.19 -10.68 2.70
N GLY A 316 -17.28 -9.90 1.61
CA GLY A 316 -17.69 -8.49 1.64
C GLY A 316 -16.61 -7.52 2.14
N GLY A 317 -15.37 -7.97 2.34
CA GLY A 317 -14.21 -7.15 2.68
C GLY A 317 -13.77 -6.24 1.54
N PHE A 318 -13.12 -5.15 1.89
CA PHE A 318 -12.70 -4.14 0.90
C PHE A 318 -11.74 -4.69 -0.17
N ARG A 319 -10.96 -5.73 0.17
CA ARG A 319 -10.01 -6.40 -0.73
C ARG A 319 -10.37 -7.87 -1.00
N ALA A 320 -11.64 -8.25 -0.81
CA ALA A 320 -12.07 -9.64 -0.96
C ALA A 320 -11.75 -10.20 -2.36
N SER A 321 -11.81 -9.38 -3.42
CA SER A 321 -11.49 -9.80 -4.79
C SER A 321 -10.03 -10.20 -5.00
N LEU A 322 -9.09 -9.66 -4.19
CA LEU A 322 -7.68 -10.08 -4.27
C LEU A 322 -7.47 -11.53 -3.84
N ALA A 323 -8.28 -12.04 -2.92
CA ALA A 323 -8.17 -13.43 -2.48
C ALA A 323 -8.53 -14.46 -3.57
N THR A 324 -9.15 -14.02 -4.64
CA THR A 324 -9.53 -14.85 -5.79
C THR A 324 -8.93 -14.36 -7.11
N SER A 325 -7.92 -13.48 -7.03
CA SER A 325 -7.24 -12.97 -8.22
C SER A 325 -6.41 -14.06 -8.88
N ASP A 326 -6.50 -14.16 -10.18
CA ASP A 326 -5.73 -15.05 -11.06
C ASP A 326 -4.40 -14.45 -11.53
N GLY A 327 -4.08 -13.22 -11.06
CA GLY A 327 -2.84 -12.54 -11.46
C GLY A 327 -1.54 -13.28 -11.15
N CYS A 328 -1.58 -14.32 -10.27
CA CYS A 328 -0.48 -15.24 -9.99
C CYS A 328 -0.58 -16.58 -10.74
N ALA A 329 -1.66 -16.80 -11.46
CA ALA A 329 -1.80 -18.04 -12.23
C ALA A 329 -0.70 -18.13 -13.30
N PRO A 330 -0.19 -19.32 -13.62
CA PRO A 330 0.73 -19.47 -14.75
C PRO A 330 0.13 -18.80 -15.98
N ALA A 331 0.90 -17.93 -16.64
CA ALA A 331 0.44 -17.33 -17.88
C ALA A 331 0.22 -18.44 -18.91
N CYS A 332 -0.99 -18.59 -19.34
CA CYS A 332 -1.31 -19.55 -20.37
C CYS A 332 -0.80 -19.04 -21.72
N THR A 333 -0.02 -19.84 -22.45
CA THR A 333 0.62 -19.42 -23.71
C THR A 333 0.12 -20.13 -24.95
N ILE A 334 -0.56 -21.27 -24.82
CA ILE A 334 -1.05 -22.07 -25.96
C ILE A 334 -2.33 -22.82 -25.57
N GLY A 335 -3.36 -22.67 -26.33
CA GLY A 335 -4.63 -23.39 -26.15
C GLY A 335 -5.44 -22.91 -24.94
N CYS A 336 -5.29 -21.66 -24.61
CA CYS A 336 -5.97 -20.98 -23.48
C CYS A 336 -7.37 -20.51 -23.90
N GLY A 337 -8.26 -20.54 -22.95
CA GLY A 337 -9.63 -20.08 -23.10
C GLY A 337 -10.51 -20.72 -22.04
N CYS A 338 -11.76 -20.32 -21.99
CA CYS A 338 -12.70 -20.94 -21.07
C CYS A 338 -12.96 -22.40 -21.47
N THR A 339 -12.63 -23.36 -20.58
CA THR A 339 -12.88 -24.80 -20.79
C THR A 339 -14.21 -25.29 -20.21
N ASP A 340 -14.96 -24.42 -19.52
CA ASP A 340 -16.27 -24.77 -18.99
C ASP A 340 -17.33 -24.64 -20.09
N ALA A 341 -17.90 -25.78 -20.49
CA ALA A 341 -18.90 -25.84 -21.53
C ALA A 341 -20.22 -25.13 -21.19
N THR A 342 -20.40 -24.68 -19.93
CA THR A 342 -21.58 -23.93 -19.50
C THR A 342 -21.33 -22.42 -19.49
N ALA A 343 -20.09 -21.97 -19.72
CA ALA A 343 -19.80 -20.56 -19.84
C ALA A 343 -20.19 -19.95 -21.17
N CYS A 344 -20.58 -18.68 -21.17
CA CYS A 344 -21.00 -17.90 -22.34
C CYS A 344 -19.92 -17.79 -23.42
N ASN A 345 -18.66 -17.79 -22.98
CA ASN A 345 -17.47 -17.67 -23.81
C ASN A 345 -16.67 -18.98 -23.88
N TYR A 346 -17.36 -20.15 -23.73
CA TYR A 346 -16.72 -21.44 -23.87
C TYR A 346 -15.93 -21.55 -25.18
N ASP A 347 -14.66 -21.89 -25.09
CA ASP A 347 -13.80 -22.17 -26.23
C ASP A 347 -13.51 -23.68 -26.34
N SER A 348 -14.16 -24.36 -27.28
CA SER A 348 -13.96 -25.80 -27.54
C SER A 348 -12.54 -26.14 -28.01
N ALA A 349 -11.72 -25.15 -28.40
CA ALA A 349 -10.32 -25.34 -28.79
C ALA A 349 -9.37 -25.13 -27.61
N ALA A 350 -9.85 -24.58 -26.51
CA ALA A 350 -9.06 -24.44 -25.31
C ALA A 350 -8.74 -25.82 -24.70
N THR A 351 -7.48 -26.00 -24.35
CA THR A 351 -6.98 -27.20 -23.65
C THR A 351 -6.59 -26.91 -22.21
N GLU A 352 -6.54 -25.63 -21.86
CA GLU A 352 -6.19 -25.11 -20.53
C GLU A 352 -7.10 -23.94 -20.20
N ASP A 353 -7.72 -23.96 -19.02
CA ASP A 353 -8.56 -22.88 -18.55
C ASP A 353 -7.69 -21.70 -18.14
N ASP A 354 -7.93 -20.53 -18.71
CA ASP A 354 -7.22 -19.29 -18.42
C ASP A 354 -7.96 -18.38 -17.43
N GLY A 355 -9.04 -18.89 -16.81
CA GLY A 355 -9.87 -18.15 -15.87
C GLY A 355 -10.80 -17.13 -16.54
N SER A 356 -10.90 -17.13 -17.86
CA SER A 356 -11.72 -16.16 -18.62
C SER A 356 -13.20 -16.55 -18.70
N CYS A 357 -13.64 -17.65 -18.08
CA CYS A 357 -15.02 -18.09 -18.14
C CYS A 357 -16.00 -16.99 -17.70
N ASP A 358 -16.92 -16.65 -18.59
CA ASP A 358 -17.97 -15.66 -18.36
C ASP A 358 -19.32 -16.37 -18.26
N PHE A 359 -20.02 -16.19 -17.15
CA PHE A 359 -21.34 -16.75 -16.89
C PHE A 359 -22.45 -15.69 -16.90
N SER A 360 -22.15 -14.48 -17.38
CA SER A 360 -23.10 -13.36 -17.39
C SER A 360 -24.32 -13.61 -18.32
N CYS A 361 -24.25 -14.60 -19.20
CA CYS A 361 -25.37 -15.00 -20.02
C CYS A 361 -26.37 -15.95 -19.34
N GLN A 362 -25.99 -16.47 -18.15
CA GLN A 362 -26.81 -17.43 -17.39
C GLN A 362 -27.73 -16.70 -16.43
N GLY A 363 -28.95 -17.18 -16.33
CA GLY A 363 -29.96 -16.67 -15.45
C GLY A 363 -31.33 -17.29 -15.75
N CYS A 364 -32.35 -16.98 -14.96
CA CYS A 364 -33.68 -17.48 -15.23
C CYS A 364 -34.26 -16.85 -16.48
N THR A 365 -34.51 -17.66 -17.52
CA THR A 365 -35.10 -17.23 -18.80
C THR A 365 -36.62 -17.30 -18.83
N ASP A 366 -37.28 -17.75 -17.75
CA ASP A 366 -38.75 -17.79 -17.63
C ASP A 366 -39.30 -16.42 -17.31
N ALA A 367 -39.94 -15.77 -18.28
CA ALA A 367 -40.51 -14.43 -18.11
C ALA A 367 -41.64 -14.34 -17.06
N GLU A 368 -42.17 -15.47 -16.59
CA GLU A 368 -43.19 -15.51 -15.52
C GLU A 368 -42.58 -15.76 -14.16
N ALA A 369 -41.26 -16.05 -14.05
CA ALA A 369 -40.59 -16.26 -12.80
C ALA A 369 -40.26 -14.93 -12.08
N CYS A 370 -40.24 -14.98 -10.73
CA CYS A 370 -39.95 -13.79 -9.90
C CYS A 370 -38.48 -13.33 -10.00
N ASN A 371 -37.59 -14.19 -10.45
CA ASN A 371 -36.16 -13.97 -10.65
C ASN A 371 -35.77 -13.93 -12.14
N TYR A 372 -36.73 -13.66 -13.03
CA TYR A 372 -36.47 -13.50 -14.46
C TYR A 372 -35.37 -12.49 -14.72
N ASP A 373 -34.37 -12.88 -15.50
CA ASP A 373 -33.29 -12.02 -15.97
C ASP A 373 -33.45 -11.78 -17.48
N ALA A 374 -33.75 -10.53 -17.85
CA ALA A 374 -33.97 -10.16 -19.26
C ALA A 374 -32.70 -10.18 -20.11
N ASP A 375 -31.53 -10.15 -19.48
CA ASP A 375 -30.23 -10.20 -20.15
C ASP A 375 -29.69 -11.64 -20.25
N ALA A 376 -30.30 -12.62 -19.56
CA ALA A 376 -29.93 -14.01 -19.64
C ALA A 376 -30.33 -14.59 -21.03
N THR A 377 -29.38 -15.28 -21.63
CA THR A 377 -29.61 -16.03 -22.91
C THR A 377 -29.59 -17.54 -22.69
N GLU A 378 -29.15 -18.01 -21.53
CA GLU A 378 -29.14 -19.40 -21.11
C GLU A 378 -29.76 -19.57 -19.73
N ASP A 379 -30.61 -20.60 -19.57
CA ASP A 379 -31.29 -20.91 -18.32
C ASP A 379 -30.32 -21.61 -17.36
N ASP A 380 -30.10 -21.02 -16.17
CA ASP A 380 -29.26 -21.59 -15.10
C ASP A 380 -30.03 -22.53 -14.15
N GLY A 381 -31.35 -22.72 -14.39
CA GLY A 381 -32.23 -23.57 -13.62
C GLY A 381 -32.74 -22.95 -12.31
N SER A 382 -32.57 -21.66 -12.09
CA SER A 382 -32.93 -20.94 -10.87
C SER A 382 -34.43 -20.54 -10.76
#